data_bfcd349f6395a6ebb7bcc5f9de700486
#
_entry.id   bfcd349f6395a6ebb7bcc5f9de700486
#
_cell.length_a   1.000
_cell.length_b   1.000
_cell.length_c   1.000
_cell.angle_alpha   90.00
_cell.angle_beta   90.00
_cell.angle_gamma   90.00
#
_symmetry.space_group_name_H-M   'P 1'
#
loop_
_entity.id
_entity.type
_entity.pdbx_description
1 polymer ?
#
loop_
_entity_poly.entity_id
_entity_poly.type
_entity_poly.pdbx_seq_one_letter_code
_entity_poly.pdbx_strand_id
1 'polypeptide(L)'
;MAAQEFGLSCKGTFAHSWVMSFGSEIEAFRAYAKLFPDNCLLLVDTYDTLRSGVPNAIKVFDELAATGHRPLGIRLDSGDLAYLSKQARKMLDEAGYTDAIIFVSGDIDEEVLTALNIQNAKIDVYGVGTRLITSEKTPSLGGVYKLSRIEIDGVKYDRMKISSTLEKMTNPGFKKVIRLYDKKTGMAAADLIALKDETLTKPLTVTHEHDRWKKFTMNDYDAREILVKVMENGKRIYECPPVAVSAQYAKEEKAKLWDEYKRLLNPNYYRVDISDKLYAVKQSFLHKIDDQVK
;
A
#
# COMPACT_ATOMS: atom_id res chain seq x y z
N MET A 1 -6.48 -21.37 -4.00
CA MET A 1 -5.22 -21.59 -3.25
C MET A 1 -4.98 -20.46 -2.24
N ALA A 2 -4.55 -19.25 -2.62
CA ALA A 2 -4.21 -18.20 -1.64
C ALA A 2 -5.34 -17.88 -0.63
N ALA A 3 -6.58 -17.75 -1.07
CA ALA A 3 -7.71 -17.52 -0.18
C ALA A 3 -7.91 -18.64 0.84
N GLN A 4 -7.76 -19.89 0.41
CA GLN A 4 -7.88 -21.07 1.28
C GLN A 4 -6.69 -21.17 2.25
N GLU A 5 -5.48 -20.89 1.77
CA GLU A 5 -4.25 -20.96 2.58
C GLU A 5 -4.18 -19.86 3.65
N PHE A 6 -4.58 -18.64 3.30
CA PHE A 6 -4.47 -17.48 4.18
C PHE A 6 -5.79 -17.03 4.80
N GLY A 7 -6.86 -17.79 4.64
CA GLY A 7 -8.18 -17.46 5.20
C GLY A 7 -8.79 -16.19 4.60
N LEU A 8 -8.47 -15.85 3.35
CA LEU A 8 -8.98 -14.67 2.68
C LEU A 8 -10.35 -14.92 2.06
N SER A 9 -11.19 -13.90 2.01
CA SER A 9 -12.49 -13.98 1.34
C SER A 9 -12.31 -13.99 -0.18
N CYS A 10 -12.80 -15.04 -0.85
CA CYS A 10 -12.88 -15.07 -2.31
C CYS A 10 -14.05 -14.22 -2.77
N LYS A 11 -13.78 -13.27 -3.68
CA LYS A 11 -14.78 -12.45 -4.34
C LYS A 11 -14.54 -12.48 -5.84
N GLY A 12 -15.60 -12.38 -6.60
CA GLY A 12 -15.54 -12.38 -8.06
C GLY A 12 -16.88 -12.77 -8.68
N THR A 13 -16.90 -12.77 -10.00
CA THR A 13 -18.02 -13.17 -10.84
C THR A 13 -17.48 -13.86 -12.09
N PHE A 14 -18.20 -13.89 -13.17
CA PHE A 14 -17.76 -14.44 -14.46
C PHE A 14 -17.09 -13.40 -15.34
N ALA A 15 -16.45 -13.84 -16.42
CA ALA A 15 -15.83 -12.99 -17.43
C ALA A 15 -16.78 -12.77 -18.63
N HIS A 16 -16.46 -11.80 -19.51
CA HIS A 16 -17.21 -11.54 -20.76
C HIS A 16 -17.33 -12.79 -21.63
N SER A 17 -16.32 -13.67 -21.62
CA SER A 17 -16.35 -14.93 -22.36
C SER A 17 -17.51 -15.85 -21.96
N TRP A 18 -17.97 -15.79 -20.70
CA TRP A 18 -19.16 -16.50 -20.27
C TRP A 18 -20.39 -15.98 -21.04
N VAL A 19 -20.59 -14.67 -21.09
CA VAL A 19 -21.73 -14.07 -21.82
C VAL A 19 -21.67 -14.44 -23.30
N MET A 20 -20.49 -14.33 -23.90
CA MET A 20 -20.26 -14.61 -25.31
C MET A 20 -20.43 -16.09 -25.68
N SER A 21 -20.41 -17.01 -24.74
CA SER A 21 -20.60 -18.44 -24.98
C SER A 21 -22.07 -18.86 -25.11
N PHE A 22 -23.02 -17.95 -24.87
CA PHE A 22 -24.45 -18.18 -25.02
C PHE A 22 -25.01 -17.52 -26.28
N GLY A 23 -26.20 -17.93 -26.70
CA GLY A 23 -26.90 -17.33 -27.84
C GLY A 23 -27.37 -15.90 -27.58
N SER A 24 -27.55 -15.54 -26.33
CA SER A 24 -27.91 -14.19 -25.91
C SER A 24 -27.42 -13.86 -24.51
N GLU A 25 -27.25 -12.57 -24.22
CA GLU A 25 -26.83 -12.06 -22.91
C GLU A 25 -27.78 -12.52 -21.78
N ILE A 26 -29.08 -12.44 -22.01
CA ILE A 26 -30.08 -12.83 -21.01
C ILE A 26 -30.04 -14.34 -20.70
N GLU A 27 -29.76 -15.19 -21.70
CA GLU A 27 -29.53 -16.62 -21.43
C GLU A 27 -28.34 -16.88 -20.56
N ALA A 28 -27.24 -16.17 -20.79
CA ALA A 28 -26.03 -16.24 -19.96
C ALA A 28 -26.32 -15.81 -18.50
N PHE A 29 -27.09 -14.73 -18.33
CA PHE A 29 -27.47 -14.22 -17.01
C PHE A 29 -28.39 -15.21 -16.27
N ARG A 30 -29.38 -15.78 -16.93
CA ARG A 30 -30.26 -16.82 -16.36
C ARG A 30 -29.48 -18.07 -15.96
N ALA A 31 -28.55 -18.51 -16.80
CA ALA A 31 -27.68 -19.65 -16.49
C ALA A 31 -26.84 -19.40 -15.23
N TYR A 32 -26.25 -18.19 -15.10
CA TYR A 32 -25.50 -17.81 -13.92
C TYR A 32 -26.37 -17.68 -12.68
N ALA A 33 -27.52 -17.04 -12.77
CA ALA A 33 -28.48 -16.89 -11.68
C ALA A 33 -28.96 -18.25 -11.14
N LYS A 34 -29.17 -19.22 -12.02
CA LYS A 34 -29.52 -20.60 -11.61
C LYS A 34 -28.41 -21.29 -10.81
N LEU A 35 -27.14 -21.02 -11.13
CA LEU A 35 -25.99 -21.61 -10.42
C LEU A 35 -25.70 -20.92 -9.08
N PHE A 36 -25.92 -19.61 -9.02
CA PHE A 36 -25.58 -18.77 -7.86
C PHE A 36 -26.74 -17.82 -7.47
N PRO A 37 -27.89 -18.36 -7.08
CA PRO A 37 -29.10 -17.53 -6.85
C PRO A 37 -28.91 -16.50 -5.73
N ASP A 38 -28.21 -16.84 -4.66
CA ASP A 38 -27.97 -15.96 -3.51
C ASP A 38 -26.68 -15.10 -3.66
N ASN A 39 -25.94 -15.30 -4.76
CA ASN A 39 -24.69 -14.58 -5.05
C ASN A 39 -24.67 -14.09 -6.49
N CYS A 40 -25.84 -13.75 -7.03
CA CYS A 40 -26.00 -13.36 -8.42
C CYS A 40 -25.49 -11.93 -8.63
N LEU A 41 -24.26 -11.83 -9.14
CA LEU A 41 -23.60 -10.58 -9.54
C LEU A 41 -23.34 -10.65 -11.05
N LEU A 42 -24.07 -9.86 -11.84
CA LEU A 42 -24.06 -9.95 -13.29
C LEU A 42 -23.16 -8.89 -13.95
N LEU A 43 -22.27 -9.33 -14.82
CA LEU A 43 -21.40 -8.48 -15.64
C LEU A 43 -22.18 -7.96 -16.84
N VAL A 44 -22.48 -6.65 -16.87
CA VAL A 44 -23.51 -6.06 -17.73
C VAL A 44 -22.98 -5.23 -18.90
N ASP A 45 -21.66 -5.18 -19.07
CA ASP A 45 -21.00 -4.34 -20.09
C ASP A 45 -20.36 -5.15 -21.24
N THR A 46 -20.86 -6.37 -21.50
CA THR A 46 -20.35 -7.18 -22.62
C THR A 46 -20.70 -6.58 -23.98
N TYR A 47 -21.88 -6.01 -24.14
CA TYR A 47 -22.36 -5.41 -25.41
C TYR A 47 -22.76 -3.94 -25.23
N ASP A 48 -23.91 -3.66 -24.64
CA ASP A 48 -24.37 -2.30 -24.34
C ASP A 48 -24.93 -2.26 -22.93
N THR A 49 -24.19 -1.59 -22.06
CA THR A 49 -24.50 -1.55 -20.62
C THR A 49 -25.91 -1.06 -20.33
N LEU A 50 -26.32 0.06 -20.94
CA LEU A 50 -27.58 0.74 -20.57
C LEU A 50 -28.78 0.27 -21.40
N ARG A 51 -28.58 -0.17 -22.65
CA ARG A 51 -29.67 -0.60 -23.53
C ARG A 51 -29.97 -2.09 -23.41
N SER A 52 -29.00 -2.89 -23.02
CA SER A 52 -29.06 -4.35 -22.97
C SER A 52 -28.71 -4.90 -21.57
N GLY A 53 -27.50 -4.67 -21.09
CA GLY A 53 -26.95 -5.32 -19.89
C GLY A 53 -27.78 -5.08 -18.64
N VAL A 54 -27.95 -3.83 -18.21
CA VAL A 54 -28.75 -3.49 -17.02
C VAL A 54 -30.23 -3.88 -17.18
N PRO A 55 -30.90 -3.62 -18.30
CA PRO A 55 -32.29 -4.10 -18.51
C PRO A 55 -32.44 -5.62 -18.45
N ASN A 56 -31.50 -6.39 -19.00
CA ASN A 56 -31.52 -7.85 -18.92
C ASN A 56 -31.20 -8.34 -17.51
N ALA A 57 -30.29 -7.67 -16.79
CA ALA A 57 -30.03 -7.98 -15.38
C ALA A 57 -31.27 -7.79 -14.52
N ILE A 58 -32.01 -6.69 -14.68
CA ILE A 58 -33.26 -6.41 -13.96
C ILE A 58 -34.30 -7.49 -14.22
N LYS A 59 -34.50 -7.93 -15.48
CA LYS A 59 -35.41 -9.05 -15.78
C LYS A 59 -35.04 -10.33 -15.05
N VAL A 60 -33.73 -10.65 -14.99
CA VAL A 60 -33.25 -11.84 -14.28
C VAL A 60 -33.40 -11.68 -12.77
N PHE A 61 -33.23 -10.47 -12.25
CA PHE A 61 -33.48 -10.16 -10.83
C PHE A 61 -34.96 -10.37 -10.46
N ASP A 62 -35.88 -9.95 -11.32
CA ASP A 62 -37.31 -10.21 -11.13
C ASP A 62 -37.62 -11.70 -11.12
N GLU A 63 -37.01 -12.49 -12.03
CA GLU A 63 -37.13 -13.94 -12.07
C GLU A 63 -36.57 -14.61 -10.78
N LEU A 64 -35.46 -14.14 -10.27
CA LEU A 64 -34.90 -14.60 -8.99
C LEU A 64 -35.78 -14.24 -7.79
N ALA A 65 -36.30 -13.01 -7.75
CA ALA A 65 -37.19 -12.54 -6.69
C ALA A 65 -38.47 -13.36 -6.63
N ALA A 66 -39.01 -13.76 -7.78
CA ALA A 66 -40.20 -14.62 -7.87
C ALA A 66 -39.95 -16.02 -7.28
N THR A 67 -38.70 -16.47 -7.19
CA THR A 67 -38.31 -17.74 -6.55
C THR A 67 -37.80 -17.59 -5.12
N GLY A 68 -37.92 -16.41 -4.54
CA GLY A 68 -37.56 -16.11 -3.15
C GLY A 68 -36.09 -15.80 -2.91
N HIS A 69 -35.31 -15.60 -3.98
CA HIS A 69 -33.92 -15.21 -3.91
C HIS A 69 -33.74 -13.71 -4.10
N ARG A 70 -32.61 -13.14 -3.61
CA ARG A 70 -32.28 -11.75 -3.79
C ARG A 70 -30.96 -11.63 -4.54
N PRO A 71 -30.93 -10.90 -5.68
CA PRO A 71 -29.70 -10.70 -6.44
C PRO A 71 -28.68 -9.89 -5.62
N LEU A 72 -27.39 -10.12 -5.86
CA LEU A 72 -26.34 -9.34 -5.22
C LEU A 72 -26.15 -7.97 -5.92
N GLY A 73 -26.16 -7.93 -7.25
CA GLY A 73 -26.00 -6.69 -8.00
C GLY A 73 -25.42 -6.87 -9.40
N ILE A 74 -24.80 -5.80 -9.89
CA ILE A 74 -24.18 -5.77 -11.23
C ILE A 74 -22.69 -5.45 -11.16
N ARG A 75 -21.95 -5.82 -12.21
CA ARG A 75 -20.54 -5.47 -12.40
C ARG A 75 -20.36 -4.69 -13.70
N LEU A 76 -19.56 -3.62 -13.62
CA LEU A 76 -19.06 -2.81 -14.72
C LEU A 76 -17.54 -2.97 -14.80
N ASP A 77 -16.99 -3.25 -15.96
CA ASP A 77 -15.56 -3.52 -16.17
C ASP A 77 -14.91 -2.56 -17.18
N SER A 78 -15.71 -1.75 -17.88
CA SER A 78 -15.27 -0.90 -18.98
C SER A 78 -16.13 0.36 -19.16
N GLY A 79 -15.64 1.29 -20.00
CA GLY A 79 -16.35 2.51 -20.36
C GLY A 79 -16.21 3.64 -19.34
N ASP A 80 -17.08 4.64 -19.42
CA ASP A 80 -17.14 5.74 -18.43
C ASP A 80 -17.84 5.25 -17.15
N LEU A 81 -17.04 4.73 -16.23
CA LEU A 81 -17.53 4.11 -14.99
C LEU A 81 -18.32 5.09 -14.11
N ALA A 82 -17.97 6.38 -14.12
CA ALA A 82 -18.68 7.38 -13.34
C ALA A 82 -20.09 7.63 -13.91
N TYR A 83 -20.19 7.78 -15.22
CA TYR A 83 -21.47 7.95 -15.91
C TYR A 83 -22.32 6.69 -15.83
N LEU A 84 -21.73 5.54 -16.20
CA LEU A 84 -22.44 4.25 -16.25
C LEU A 84 -22.97 3.84 -14.88
N SER A 85 -22.18 4.00 -13.80
CA SER A 85 -22.63 3.66 -12.45
C SER A 85 -23.82 4.50 -11.99
N LYS A 86 -23.84 5.81 -12.32
CA LYS A 86 -24.98 6.68 -12.00
C LYS A 86 -26.25 6.29 -12.76
N GLN A 87 -26.12 5.98 -14.05
CA GLN A 87 -27.28 5.57 -14.86
C GLN A 87 -27.79 4.20 -14.41
N ALA A 88 -26.88 3.24 -14.20
CA ALA A 88 -27.23 1.91 -13.72
C ALA A 88 -27.90 1.97 -12.34
N ARG A 89 -27.40 2.80 -11.40
CA ARG A 89 -28.00 2.98 -10.08
C ARG A 89 -29.44 3.49 -10.20
N LYS A 90 -29.66 4.50 -11.06
CA LYS A 90 -30.99 5.01 -11.30
C LYS A 90 -31.93 3.92 -11.82
N MET A 91 -31.52 3.15 -12.82
CA MET A 91 -32.32 2.06 -13.39
C MET A 91 -32.63 0.96 -12.36
N LEU A 92 -31.66 0.59 -11.52
CA LEU A 92 -31.85 -0.40 -10.46
C LEU A 92 -32.82 0.12 -9.37
N ASP A 93 -32.73 1.39 -8.99
CA ASP A 93 -33.61 2.01 -8.01
C ASP A 93 -35.05 2.10 -8.52
N GLU A 94 -35.24 2.50 -9.77
CA GLU A 94 -36.56 2.56 -10.44
C GLU A 94 -37.21 1.18 -10.55
N ALA A 95 -36.38 0.10 -10.63
CA ALA A 95 -36.87 -1.27 -10.65
C ALA A 95 -37.05 -1.88 -9.23
N GLY A 96 -36.78 -1.12 -8.16
CA GLY A 96 -36.95 -1.57 -6.77
C GLY A 96 -35.74 -2.29 -6.17
N TYR A 97 -34.59 -2.33 -6.85
CA TYR A 97 -33.34 -2.96 -6.41
C TYR A 97 -32.38 -1.94 -5.78
N THR A 98 -32.86 -1.20 -4.78
CA THR A 98 -32.09 -0.13 -4.10
C THR A 98 -30.89 -0.63 -3.30
N ASP A 99 -30.87 -1.89 -2.93
CA ASP A 99 -29.81 -2.57 -2.19
C ASP A 99 -28.87 -3.40 -3.08
N ALA A 100 -29.17 -3.53 -4.39
CA ALA A 100 -28.26 -4.17 -5.33
C ALA A 100 -26.96 -3.37 -5.45
N ILE A 101 -25.81 -4.03 -5.25
CA ILE A 101 -24.51 -3.36 -5.32
C ILE A 101 -24.07 -3.12 -6.76
N ILE A 102 -23.31 -2.05 -6.97
CA ILE A 102 -22.58 -1.79 -8.20
C ILE A 102 -21.10 -2.07 -7.94
N PHE A 103 -20.63 -3.18 -8.49
CA PHE A 103 -19.22 -3.59 -8.46
C PHE A 103 -18.54 -3.06 -9.71
N VAL A 104 -17.36 -2.46 -9.54
CA VAL A 104 -16.59 -1.92 -10.65
C VAL A 104 -15.19 -2.54 -10.67
N SER A 105 -14.69 -2.84 -11.86
CA SER A 105 -13.31 -3.33 -12.10
C SER A 105 -12.77 -2.74 -13.41
N GLY A 106 -11.56 -3.11 -13.79
CA GLY A 106 -10.89 -2.58 -14.99
C GLY A 106 -9.87 -1.49 -14.66
N ASP A 107 -8.60 -1.86 -14.65
CA ASP A 107 -7.42 -0.97 -14.49
C ASP A 107 -7.52 0.11 -13.39
N ILE A 108 -8.16 -0.24 -12.27
CA ILE A 108 -8.38 0.67 -11.15
C ILE A 108 -7.09 0.84 -10.36
N ASP A 109 -6.72 2.09 -10.14
CA ASP A 109 -5.66 2.53 -9.25
C ASP A 109 -6.15 3.67 -8.33
N GLU A 110 -5.25 4.21 -7.51
CA GLU A 110 -5.56 5.28 -6.59
C GLU A 110 -5.99 6.59 -7.27
N GLU A 111 -5.55 6.85 -8.51
CA GLU A 111 -5.94 8.04 -9.28
C GLU A 111 -7.35 7.88 -9.84
N VAL A 112 -7.63 6.70 -10.41
CA VAL A 112 -8.97 6.35 -10.89
C VAL A 112 -9.98 6.37 -9.75
N LEU A 113 -9.65 5.78 -8.58
CA LEU A 113 -10.49 5.85 -7.38
C LEU A 113 -10.78 7.29 -6.96
N THR A 114 -9.76 8.14 -6.95
CA THR A 114 -9.91 9.56 -6.61
C THR A 114 -10.82 10.27 -7.60
N ALA A 115 -10.61 10.05 -8.90
CA ALA A 115 -11.42 10.64 -9.96
C ALA A 115 -12.89 10.20 -9.88
N LEU A 116 -13.16 8.92 -9.66
CA LEU A 116 -14.51 8.38 -9.50
C LEU A 116 -15.23 8.99 -8.29
N ASN A 117 -14.53 9.15 -7.16
CA ASN A 117 -15.08 9.78 -5.96
C ASN A 117 -15.40 11.26 -6.19
N ILE A 118 -14.51 12.03 -6.82
CA ILE A 118 -14.75 13.44 -7.17
C ILE A 118 -15.97 13.58 -8.08
N GLN A 119 -16.16 12.65 -9.01
CA GLN A 119 -17.29 12.63 -9.92
C GLN A 119 -18.59 12.11 -9.27
N ASN A 120 -18.57 11.75 -7.97
CA ASN A 120 -19.70 11.16 -7.25
C ASN A 120 -20.28 9.90 -7.95
N ALA A 121 -19.42 9.03 -8.45
CA ALA A 121 -19.78 7.74 -9.00
C ALA A 121 -20.59 6.92 -7.96
N LYS A 122 -21.52 6.11 -8.42
CA LYS A 122 -22.38 5.28 -7.56
C LYS A 122 -21.84 3.85 -7.55
N ILE A 123 -20.77 3.65 -6.79
CA ILE A 123 -20.02 2.40 -6.75
C ILE A 123 -19.91 1.94 -5.29
N ASP A 124 -20.25 0.70 -5.04
CA ASP A 124 -20.22 0.09 -3.71
C ASP A 124 -18.96 -0.73 -3.48
N VAL A 125 -18.42 -1.36 -4.54
CA VAL A 125 -17.28 -2.26 -4.45
C VAL A 125 -16.32 -2.06 -5.63
N TYR A 126 -15.04 -2.05 -5.35
CA TYR A 126 -13.98 -1.92 -6.34
C TYR A 126 -13.16 -3.21 -6.43
N GLY A 127 -13.04 -3.77 -7.64
CA GLY A 127 -12.14 -4.86 -7.97
C GLY A 127 -10.79 -4.31 -8.45
N VAL A 128 -9.84 -4.15 -7.53
CA VAL A 128 -8.50 -3.63 -7.86
C VAL A 128 -7.56 -4.82 -8.09
N GLY A 129 -7.04 -4.96 -9.30
CA GLY A 129 -6.26 -6.12 -9.74
C GLY A 129 -4.80 -5.77 -10.06
N THR A 130 -4.47 -5.76 -11.34
CA THR A 130 -3.11 -5.68 -11.88
C THR A 130 -2.29 -4.54 -11.28
N ARG A 131 -2.83 -3.33 -11.22
CA ARG A 131 -2.11 -2.15 -10.73
C ARG A 131 -1.71 -2.27 -9.26
N LEU A 132 -2.53 -2.91 -8.44
CA LEU A 132 -2.23 -3.18 -7.04
C LEU A 132 -1.19 -4.30 -6.89
N ILE A 133 -1.41 -5.46 -7.55
CA ILE A 133 -0.57 -6.64 -7.33
C ILE A 133 0.86 -6.46 -7.90
N THR A 134 1.00 -5.67 -8.95
CA THR A 134 2.31 -5.35 -9.56
C THR A 134 2.97 -4.14 -8.92
N SER A 135 2.24 -3.35 -8.10
CA SER A 135 2.69 -2.02 -7.65
C SER A 135 3.19 -1.16 -8.82
N GLU A 136 2.38 -1.03 -9.86
CA GLU A 136 2.75 -0.60 -11.22
C GLU A 136 3.68 0.62 -11.26
N LYS A 137 3.42 1.64 -10.44
CA LYS A 137 4.25 2.86 -10.38
C LYS A 137 5.59 2.66 -9.69
N THR A 138 5.69 1.66 -8.81
CA THR A 138 6.91 1.35 -8.05
C THR A 138 7.00 -0.16 -7.82
N PRO A 139 7.29 -0.94 -8.89
CA PRO A 139 7.20 -2.41 -8.84
C PRO A 139 8.29 -3.07 -7.99
N SER A 140 9.31 -2.31 -7.58
CA SER A 140 10.37 -2.82 -6.72
C SER A 140 10.82 -1.75 -5.71
N LEU A 141 11.11 -2.19 -4.49
CA LEU A 141 11.84 -1.38 -3.52
C LEU A 141 13.34 -1.61 -3.77
N GLY A 142 14.03 -0.57 -4.23
CA GLY A 142 15.47 -0.63 -4.48
C GLY A 142 16.25 -0.91 -3.19
N GLY A 143 16.76 -2.12 -3.02
CA GLY A 143 17.62 -2.51 -1.91
C GLY A 143 19.08 -2.44 -2.30
N VAL A 144 19.92 -1.84 -1.44
CA VAL A 144 21.37 -1.77 -1.63
C VAL A 144 22.08 -2.22 -0.36
N TYR A 145 23.05 -3.14 -0.51
CA TYR A 145 23.95 -3.56 0.55
C TYR A 145 25.31 -2.93 0.33
N LYS A 146 25.82 -2.19 1.32
CA LYS A 146 27.11 -1.49 1.26
C LYS A 146 27.92 -1.76 2.51
N LEU A 147 29.24 -2.00 2.32
CA LEU A 147 30.19 -2.15 3.42
C LEU A 147 30.28 -0.83 4.21
N SER A 148 30.04 -0.90 5.50
CA SER A 148 30.12 0.27 6.41
C SER A 148 31.10 0.07 7.56
N ARG A 149 31.48 -1.18 7.87
CA ARG A 149 32.53 -1.53 8.84
C ARG A 149 33.10 -2.91 8.52
N ILE A 150 34.38 -3.11 8.73
CA ILE A 150 35.06 -4.40 8.70
C ILE A 150 35.85 -4.58 10.00
N GLU A 151 35.98 -5.80 10.46
CA GLU A 151 36.83 -6.16 11.60
C GLU A 151 37.92 -7.11 11.10
N ILE A 152 39.19 -6.78 11.40
CA ILE A 152 40.39 -7.55 11.04
C ILE A 152 41.20 -7.69 12.31
N ASP A 153 41.47 -8.92 12.72
CA ASP A 153 42.23 -9.25 13.93
C ASP A 153 41.74 -8.51 15.19
N GLY A 154 40.41 -8.44 15.35
CA GLY A 154 39.76 -7.76 16.47
C GLY A 154 39.72 -6.22 16.37
N VAL A 155 40.34 -5.64 15.35
CA VAL A 155 40.34 -4.19 15.12
C VAL A 155 39.25 -3.81 14.18
N LYS A 156 38.41 -2.82 14.57
CA LYS A 156 37.27 -2.34 13.81
C LYS A 156 37.64 -1.15 12.92
N TYR A 157 37.35 -1.28 11.64
CA TYR A 157 37.63 -0.24 10.65
C TYR A 157 36.30 0.18 10.00
N ASP A 158 35.90 1.40 10.24
CA ASP A 158 34.75 1.98 9.53
C ASP A 158 35.09 2.20 8.06
N ARG A 159 34.09 2.04 7.21
CA ARG A 159 34.21 2.20 5.74
C ARG A 159 33.06 3.05 5.23
N MET A 160 33.36 3.83 4.22
CA MET A 160 32.40 4.70 3.57
C MET A 160 32.65 4.74 2.06
N LYS A 161 31.58 4.57 1.28
CA LYS A 161 31.64 4.88 -0.15
C LYS A 161 31.42 6.38 -0.33
N ILE A 162 32.31 7.03 -1.05
CA ILE A 162 32.18 8.43 -1.49
C ILE A 162 31.81 8.46 -2.95
N SER A 163 30.94 9.38 -3.33
CA SER A 163 30.42 9.50 -4.68
C SER A 163 30.11 10.96 -4.96
N SER A 164 30.24 11.37 -6.21
CA SER A 164 29.76 12.66 -6.70
C SER A 164 28.22 12.82 -6.62
N THR A 165 27.52 11.70 -6.53
CA THR A 165 26.05 11.65 -6.32
C THR A 165 25.78 11.45 -4.83
N LEU A 166 25.16 12.44 -4.16
CA LEU A 166 24.95 12.43 -2.71
C LEU A 166 24.17 11.19 -2.23
N GLU A 167 23.15 10.78 -2.97
CA GLU A 167 22.30 9.60 -2.63
C GLU A 167 23.09 8.28 -2.70
N LYS A 168 24.25 8.27 -3.34
CA LYS A 168 25.15 7.11 -3.43
C LYS A 168 26.21 7.09 -2.35
N MET A 169 26.32 8.14 -1.52
CA MET A 169 27.21 8.18 -0.38
C MET A 169 26.64 7.34 0.76
N THR A 170 27.49 6.58 1.46
CA THR A 170 27.05 5.73 2.56
C THR A 170 27.41 6.35 3.92
N ASN A 171 26.68 5.96 4.95
CA ASN A 171 27.03 6.33 6.31
C ASN A 171 27.96 5.26 6.91
N PRO A 172 29.15 5.64 7.44
CA PRO A 172 30.12 4.71 8.00
C PRO A 172 29.66 4.11 9.34
N GLY A 173 30.34 3.06 9.78
CA GLY A 173 30.16 2.50 11.11
C GLY A 173 29.03 1.47 11.25
N PHE A 174 28.99 0.81 12.41
CA PHE A 174 27.93 -0.11 12.79
C PHE A 174 26.77 0.69 13.41
N LYS A 175 25.59 0.62 12.81
CA LYS A 175 24.49 1.53 13.07
C LYS A 175 23.24 0.82 13.57
N LYS A 176 22.35 1.58 14.17
CA LYS A 176 20.97 1.25 14.50
C LYS A 176 20.03 2.30 13.93
N VAL A 177 18.78 1.94 13.72
CA VAL A 177 17.71 2.87 13.30
C VAL A 177 16.67 2.92 14.42
N ILE A 178 16.36 4.13 14.86
CA ILE A 178 15.50 4.38 16.02
C ILE A 178 14.33 5.24 15.53
N ARG A 179 13.12 4.75 15.69
CA ARG A 179 11.91 5.56 15.48
C ARG A 179 11.58 6.31 16.75
N LEU A 180 11.41 7.61 16.59
CA LEU A 180 11.06 8.55 17.66
C LEU A 180 9.57 8.85 17.58
N TYR A 181 8.87 8.72 18.68
CA TYR A 181 7.45 9.02 18.79
C TYR A 181 7.25 10.21 19.72
N ASP A 182 6.37 11.12 19.34
CA ASP A 182 5.90 12.17 20.26
C ASP A 182 5.11 11.49 21.39
N LYS A 183 5.56 11.70 22.63
CA LYS A 183 5.00 11.00 23.79
C LYS A 183 3.56 11.42 24.13
N LYS A 184 3.15 12.63 23.71
CA LYS A 184 1.79 13.13 23.98
C LYS A 184 0.78 12.53 23.02
N THR A 185 1.16 12.36 21.76
CA THR A 185 0.27 11.92 20.68
C THR A 185 0.46 10.45 20.30
N GLY A 186 1.62 9.85 20.60
CA GLY A 186 2.01 8.52 20.14
C GLY A 186 2.36 8.46 18.66
N MET A 187 2.36 9.60 17.95
CA MET A 187 2.65 9.67 16.52
C MET A 187 4.14 9.65 16.24
N ALA A 188 4.54 9.04 15.13
CA ALA A 188 5.94 9.01 14.69
C ALA A 188 6.38 10.41 14.25
N ALA A 189 7.49 10.87 14.83
CA ALA A 189 8.04 12.20 14.57
C ALA A 189 9.21 12.17 13.59
N ALA A 190 10.10 11.18 13.73
CA ALA A 190 11.27 11.00 12.85
C ALA A 190 11.89 9.61 13.06
N ASP A 191 12.68 9.17 12.09
CA ASP A 191 13.64 8.07 12.27
C ASP A 191 15.05 8.63 12.37
N LEU A 192 15.80 8.14 13.35
CA LEU A 192 17.20 8.53 13.61
C LEU A 192 18.12 7.35 13.33
N ILE A 193 19.09 7.54 12.45
CA ILE A 193 20.19 6.61 12.24
C ILE A 193 21.34 7.01 13.16
N ALA A 194 21.71 6.15 14.10
CA ALA A 194 22.76 6.39 15.08
C ALA A 194 23.78 5.25 15.10
N LEU A 195 24.96 5.48 15.69
CA LEU A 195 25.91 4.41 15.96
C LEU A 195 25.30 3.41 16.96
N LYS A 196 25.65 2.14 16.84
CA LYS A 196 25.02 1.06 17.63
C LYS A 196 25.20 1.24 19.14
N ASP A 197 26.34 1.76 19.54
CA ASP A 197 26.73 2.03 20.94
C ASP A 197 26.27 3.41 21.47
N GLU A 198 25.63 4.21 20.62
CA GLU A 198 25.18 5.54 21.01
C GLU A 198 23.92 5.48 21.90
N THR A 199 23.95 6.18 23.02
CA THR A 199 22.81 6.34 23.92
C THR A 199 22.14 7.68 23.66
N LEU A 200 20.82 7.65 23.46
CA LEU A 200 20.04 8.87 23.30
C LEU A 200 19.77 9.53 24.65
N THR A 201 19.84 10.86 24.66
CA THR A 201 19.57 11.67 25.85
C THR A 201 18.30 12.50 25.68
N LYS A 202 17.71 12.95 26.78
CA LYS A 202 16.61 13.92 26.77
C LYS A 202 17.12 15.26 27.37
N PRO A 203 16.87 16.39 26.73
CA PRO A 203 16.26 16.54 25.40
C PRO A 203 17.12 15.99 24.26
N LEU A 204 16.48 15.58 23.15
CA LEU A 204 17.13 15.16 21.94
C LEU A 204 16.92 16.19 20.84
N THR A 205 18.01 16.73 20.30
CA THR A 205 17.98 17.55 19.09
C THR A 205 18.34 16.73 17.89
N VAL A 206 17.47 16.67 16.92
CA VAL A 206 17.67 16.01 15.62
C VAL A 206 17.99 17.08 14.60
N THR A 207 19.08 16.89 13.87
CA THR A 207 19.57 17.86 12.89
C THR A 207 19.51 17.23 11.50
N HIS A 208 18.92 17.94 10.55
CA HIS A 208 18.85 17.46 9.16
C HIS A 208 20.24 17.21 8.60
N GLU A 209 20.45 16.07 7.92
CA GLU A 209 21.77 15.64 7.48
C GLU A 209 22.46 16.66 6.54
N HIS A 210 21.75 17.17 5.58
CA HIS A 210 22.27 18.12 4.58
C HIS A 210 22.04 19.59 4.96
N ASP A 211 20.82 19.90 5.38
CA ASP A 211 20.43 21.26 5.77
C ASP A 211 20.61 21.44 7.30
N ARG A 212 21.84 21.54 7.77
CA ARG A 212 22.20 21.56 9.21
C ARG A 212 21.56 22.69 10.03
N TRP A 213 21.00 23.70 9.38
CA TRP A 213 20.21 24.75 10.01
C TRP A 213 18.80 24.28 10.41
N LYS A 214 18.27 23.24 9.74
CA LYS A 214 16.99 22.64 10.07
C LYS A 214 17.15 21.67 11.24
N LYS A 215 16.72 22.10 12.42
CA LYS A 215 16.78 21.33 13.66
C LYS A 215 15.41 21.25 14.29
N PHE A 216 15.13 20.17 15.02
CA PHE A 216 14.01 20.12 15.95
C PHE A 216 14.45 19.43 17.23
N THR A 217 13.87 19.85 18.36
CA THR A 217 14.21 19.31 19.67
C THR A 217 12.99 18.66 20.28
N MET A 218 13.17 17.42 20.73
CA MET A 218 12.18 16.67 21.49
C MET A 218 12.59 16.61 22.95
N ASN A 219 11.83 17.27 23.83
CA ASN A 219 12.07 17.27 25.27
C ASN A 219 11.68 15.92 25.90
N ASP A 220 10.56 15.35 25.44
CA ASP A 220 10.07 14.05 25.86
C ASP A 220 9.58 13.25 24.65
N TYR A 221 10.04 12.02 24.54
CA TYR A 221 9.76 11.12 23.43
C TYR A 221 9.85 9.67 23.87
N ASP A 222 9.17 8.79 23.14
CA ASP A 222 9.41 7.36 23.19
C ASP A 222 10.28 6.96 21.99
N ALA A 223 11.18 6.00 22.20
CA ALA A 223 12.13 5.56 21.20
C ALA A 223 12.06 4.04 21.03
N ARG A 224 12.02 3.57 19.78
CA ARG A 224 12.04 2.15 19.45
C ARG A 224 13.09 1.85 18.39
N GLU A 225 14.02 0.95 18.67
CA GLU A 225 14.90 0.41 17.64
C GLU A 225 14.05 -0.45 16.70
N ILE A 226 14.09 -0.16 15.39
CA ILE A 226 13.25 -0.82 14.39
C ILE A 226 13.96 -1.94 13.63
N LEU A 227 15.27 -2.10 13.81
CA LEU A 227 16.02 -3.22 13.24
C LEU A 227 15.82 -4.48 14.08
N VAL A 228 15.45 -5.57 13.43
CA VAL A 228 15.27 -6.89 14.06
C VAL A 228 16.40 -7.80 13.63
N LYS A 229 17.00 -8.51 14.58
CA LYS A 229 18.04 -9.50 14.30
C LYS A 229 17.40 -10.74 13.67
N VAL A 230 17.75 -11.05 12.43
CA VAL A 230 17.15 -12.16 11.67
C VAL A 230 18.08 -13.37 11.57
N MET A 231 19.39 -13.17 11.64
CA MET A 231 20.41 -14.22 11.59
C MET A 231 21.48 -14.01 12.65
N GLU A 232 22.03 -15.10 13.19
CA GLU A 232 23.16 -15.12 14.10
C GLU A 232 24.00 -16.37 13.87
N ASN A 233 25.32 -16.21 13.76
CA ASN A 233 26.28 -17.30 13.53
C ASN A 233 25.86 -18.23 12.37
N GLY A 234 25.41 -17.64 11.26
CA GLY A 234 24.96 -18.37 10.06
C GLY A 234 23.60 -19.06 10.18
N LYS A 235 22.91 -18.92 11.29
CA LYS A 235 21.58 -19.51 11.51
C LYS A 235 20.51 -18.44 11.53
N ARG A 236 19.37 -18.74 10.88
CA ARG A 236 18.17 -17.91 10.98
C ARG A 236 17.57 -18.06 12.39
N ILE A 237 17.41 -16.96 13.09
CA ILE A 237 16.84 -16.89 14.46
C ILE A 237 15.48 -16.17 14.48
N TYR A 238 15.04 -15.63 13.36
CA TYR A 238 13.76 -14.94 13.23
C TYR A 238 12.76 -15.81 12.48
N GLU A 239 11.61 -16.04 13.09
CA GLU A 239 10.48 -16.67 12.42
C GLU A 239 9.58 -15.60 11.81
N CYS A 240 9.29 -15.75 10.50
CA CYS A 240 8.39 -14.83 9.81
C CYS A 240 6.98 -14.96 10.39
N PRO A 241 6.36 -13.88 10.85
CA PRO A 241 5.00 -13.95 11.36
C PRO A 241 4.01 -14.33 10.25
N PRO A 242 2.85 -14.91 10.60
CA PRO A 242 1.76 -15.14 9.67
C PRO A 242 1.34 -13.84 8.97
N VAL A 243 0.80 -13.97 7.73
CA VAL A 243 0.39 -12.83 6.91
C VAL A 243 -0.59 -11.91 7.63
N ALA A 244 -1.55 -12.48 8.38
CA ALA A 244 -2.52 -11.70 9.15
C ALA A 244 -1.86 -10.82 10.23
N VAL A 245 -0.82 -11.34 10.91
CA VAL A 245 -0.05 -10.61 11.91
C VAL A 245 0.75 -9.48 11.26
N SER A 246 1.38 -9.76 10.10
CA SER A 246 2.10 -8.75 9.33
C SER A 246 1.18 -7.64 8.83
N ALA A 247 -0.02 -7.98 8.36
CA ALA A 247 -1.02 -7.02 7.92
C ALA A 247 -1.52 -6.13 9.08
N GLN A 248 -1.77 -6.72 10.24
CA GLN A 248 -2.16 -5.97 11.43
C GLN A 248 -1.04 -5.02 11.89
N TYR A 249 0.20 -5.50 11.93
CA TYR A 249 1.36 -4.68 12.24
C TYR A 249 1.50 -3.49 11.28
N ALA A 250 1.37 -3.73 9.98
CA ALA A 250 1.43 -2.66 8.98
C ALA A 250 0.31 -1.61 9.19
N LYS A 251 -0.89 -2.06 9.52
CA LYS A 251 -2.03 -1.17 9.84
C LYS A 251 -1.76 -0.30 11.07
N GLU A 252 -1.22 -0.89 12.13
CA GLU A 252 -0.88 -0.19 13.37
C GLU A 252 0.25 0.83 13.16
N GLU A 253 1.31 0.46 12.45
CA GLU A 253 2.42 1.37 12.16
C GLU A 253 1.99 2.53 11.22
N LYS A 254 1.15 2.24 10.23
CA LYS A 254 0.56 3.27 9.35
C LYS A 254 -0.34 4.24 10.14
N ALA A 255 -1.06 3.76 11.15
CA ALA A 255 -1.90 4.60 12.00
C ALA A 255 -1.09 5.60 12.84
N LYS A 256 0.19 5.28 13.13
CA LYS A 256 1.11 6.18 13.86
C LYS A 256 1.75 7.26 12.97
N LEU A 257 1.52 7.25 11.67
CA LEU A 257 1.97 8.31 10.77
C LEU A 257 0.89 9.40 10.66
N TRP A 258 1.31 10.67 10.67
CA TRP A 258 0.42 11.79 10.44
C TRP A 258 -0.20 11.74 9.04
N ASP A 259 -1.39 12.29 8.86
CA ASP A 259 -2.14 12.23 7.60
C ASP A 259 -1.42 12.90 6.43
N GLU A 260 -0.65 13.96 6.73
CA GLU A 260 0.16 14.66 5.72
C GLU A 260 1.24 13.79 5.07
N TYR A 261 1.73 12.74 5.75
CA TYR A 261 2.67 11.76 5.16
C TYR A 261 1.98 10.69 4.31
N LYS A 262 0.65 10.55 4.46
CA LYS A 262 -0.16 9.52 3.80
C LYS A 262 -0.90 10.02 2.55
N ARG A 263 -0.74 11.30 2.19
CA ARG A 263 -1.38 11.88 1.02
C ARG A 263 -0.87 11.24 -0.27
N LEU A 264 -1.78 11.00 -1.21
CA LEU A 264 -1.42 10.51 -2.55
C LEU A 264 -0.74 11.59 -3.38
N LEU A 265 -1.20 12.84 -3.24
CA LEU A 265 -0.63 14.00 -3.93
C LEU A 265 0.08 14.89 -2.92
N ASN A 266 1.31 15.29 -3.27
CA ASN A 266 2.15 16.18 -2.46
C ASN A 266 2.23 15.76 -0.99
N PRO A 267 2.67 14.52 -0.68
CA PRO A 267 2.88 14.10 0.69
C PRO A 267 3.95 14.96 1.35
N ASN A 268 3.80 15.20 2.65
CA ASN A 268 4.87 15.83 3.40
C ASN A 268 6.06 14.86 3.55
N TYR A 269 7.25 15.41 3.70
CA TYR A 269 8.47 14.62 3.86
C TYR A 269 8.59 14.08 5.29
N TYR A 270 8.65 12.76 5.44
CA TYR A 270 8.94 12.12 6.71
C TYR A 270 10.45 12.20 7.01
N ARG A 271 10.80 12.66 8.20
CA ARG A 271 12.21 12.90 8.56
C ARG A 271 12.95 11.59 8.83
N VAL A 272 14.06 11.41 8.12
CA VAL A 272 15.05 10.37 8.40
C VAL A 272 16.41 11.07 8.46
N ASP A 273 16.94 11.21 9.65
CA ASP A 273 18.17 11.97 9.91
C ASP A 273 19.24 11.09 10.58
N ILE A 274 20.46 11.58 10.62
CA ILE A 274 21.57 10.89 11.31
C ILE A 274 21.92 11.61 12.62
N SER A 275 22.45 10.87 13.60
CA SER A 275 22.90 11.46 14.86
C SER A 275 24.11 12.38 14.63
N ASP A 276 24.31 13.35 15.54
CA ASP A 276 25.46 14.25 15.45
C ASP A 276 26.80 13.49 15.59
N LYS A 277 26.84 12.39 16.35
CA LYS A 277 28.03 11.52 16.41
C LYS A 277 28.31 10.82 15.09
N LEU A 278 27.28 10.22 14.48
CA LEU A 278 27.44 9.59 13.17
C LEU A 278 27.82 10.62 12.10
N TYR A 279 27.23 11.82 12.15
CA TYR A 279 27.62 12.92 11.27
C TYR A 279 29.10 13.29 11.43
N ALA A 280 29.62 13.43 12.65
CA ALA A 280 31.01 13.73 12.91
C ALA A 280 31.95 12.64 12.33
N VAL A 281 31.60 11.36 12.49
CA VAL A 281 32.34 10.25 11.87
C VAL A 281 32.32 10.38 10.34
N LYS A 282 31.17 10.64 9.74
CA LYS A 282 31.03 10.85 8.30
C LYS A 282 31.91 12.00 7.79
N GLN A 283 31.92 13.14 8.49
CA GLN A 283 32.76 14.28 8.14
C GLN A 283 34.27 13.95 8.21
N SER A 284 34.70 13.16 9.20
CA SER A 284 36.11 12.74 9.28
C SER A 284 36.59 11.94 8.07
N PHE A 285 35.69 11.18 7.43
CA PHE A 285 36.00 10.47 6.19
C PHE A 285 36.11 11.43 4.99
N LEU A 286 35.26 12.42 4.91
CA LEU A 286 35.29 13.41 3.84
C LEU A 286 36.57 14.24 3.88
N HIS A 287 36.96 14.73 5.07
CA HIS A 287 38.21 15.49 5.24
C HIS A 287 39.46 14.69 4.90
N LYS A 288 39.54 13.41 5.30
CA LYS A 288 40.71 12.55 4.98
C LYS A 288 40.94 12.37 3.49
N ILE A 289 39.87 12.42 2.66
CA ILE A 289 39.99 12.29 1.22
C ILE A 289 40.44 13.59 0.59
N ASP A 290 39.91 14.73 1.05
CA ASP A 290 40.41 16.03 0.60
C ASP A 290 41.91 16.19 0.82
N ASP A 291 42.45 15.63 1.92
CA ASP A 291 43.88 15.63 2.23
C ASP A 291 44.70 14.62 1.38
N GLN A 292 44.06 13.55 0.85
CA GLN A 292 44.72 12.58 -0.02
C GLN A 292 44.70 12.96 -1.51
N VAL A 293 43.79 13.86 -1.91
CA VAL A 293 43.64 14.31 -3.31
C VAL A 293 44.43 15.61 -3.56
N LYS A 294 44.88 16.30 -2.53
CA LYS A 294 45.84 17.40 -2.59
C LYS A 294 47.27 16.90 -2.64
#